data_47d20ea70d095c46b08d6d389370c221
#
_entry.id   47d20ea70d095c46b08d6d389370c221
#
_cell.length_a   1.000
_cell.length_b   1.000
_cell.length_c   1.000
_cell.angle_alpha   90.00
_cell.angle_beta   90.00
_cell.angle_gamma   90.00
#
_symmetry.space_group_name_H-M   'P 1'
#
loop_
_entity.id
_entity.type
_entity.pdbx_description
1 polymer ?
#
loop_
_entity_poly.entity_id
_entity_poly.type
_entity_poly.pdbx_seq_one_letter_code
_entity_poly.pdbx_strand_id
1 'polypeptide(L)'
;SNNPLETLAKKYDVSLYRGSENDLVDRYYCAAKQYCANLICRLPGDNPVPEPSEIDRMVEAHIKKDNNFSSNLSEMFNNGYPDGIGVEAFTFKALEEIWKTETDSEKREHVALNFYDYVNDKLPSESSFTVGTISCPNKYARPDIVLDINTETDYQMMKKFYEYLIPMNPNFTFTNVIDWYDNNFNKDMKNGK
;
A
#
# COMPACT_ATOMS: atom_id res chain seq x y z
N SER A 1 -9.46 -15.77 -21.48
CA SER A 1 -9.05 -16.48 -20.25
C SER A 1 -9.84 -15.91 -19.09
N ASN A 2 -10.56 -16.75 -18.36
CA ASN A 2 -11.26 -16.33 -17.14
C ASN A 2 -10.22 -15.97 -16.08
N ASN A 3 -9.89 -14.70 -15.99
CA ASN A 3 -9.03 -14.23 -14.92
C ASN A 3 -9.87 -14.18 -13.62
N PRO A 4 -9.45 -14.85 -12.55
CA PRO A 4 -10.18 -14.86 -11.28
C PRO A 4 -10.51 -13.45 -10.74
N LEU A 5 -9.65 -12.46 -10.97
CA LEU A 5 -9.87 -11.07 -10.56
C LEU A 5 -11.06 -10.42 -11.28
N GLU A 6 -11.33 -10.79 -12.54
CA GLU A 6 -12.50 -10.28 -13.28
C GLU A 6 -13.81 -10.79 -12.65
N THR A 7 -13.81 -12.06 -12.25
CA THR A 7 -14.96 -12.66 -11.55
C THR A 7 -15.21 -11.98 -10.19
N LEU A 8 -14.13 -11.70 -9.45
CA LEU A 8 -14.22 -11.00 -8.18
C LEU A 8 -14.69 -9.55 -8.36
N ALA A 9 -14.15 -8.83 -9.33
CA ALA A 9 -14.57 -7.46 -9.62
C ALA A 9 -16.07 -7.38 -9.90
N LYS A 10 -16.58 -8.29 -10.73
CA LYS A 10 -18.03 -8.40 -11.00
C LYS A 10 -18.84 -8.75 -9.76
N LYS A 11 -18.33 -9.69 -8.94
CA LYS A 11 -19.01 -10.13 -7.70
C LYS A 11 -19.18 -9.00 -6.71
N TYR A 12 -18.17 -8.12 -6.59
CA TYR A 12 -18.14 -7.02 -5.63
C TYR A 12 -18.53 -5.67 -6.23
N ASP A 13 -19.00 -5.66 -7.48
CA ASP A 13 -19.41 -4.45 -8.19
C ASP A 13 -18.33 -3.34 -8.19
N VAL A 14 -17.07 -3.75 -8.41
CA VAL A 14 -15.97 -2.83 -8.55
C VAL A 14 -15.50 -2.74 -9.99
N SER A 15 -15.11 -1.54 -10.42
CA SER A 15 -14.59 -1.30 -11.76
C SER A 15 -13.28 -2.03 -11.97
N LEU A 16 -13.09 -2.60 -13.16
CA LEU A 16 -11.85 -3.27 -13.54
C LEU A 16 -11.20 -2.53 -14.70
N TYR A 17 -9.92 -2.21 -14.54
CA TYR A 17 -9.06 -1.74 -15.61
C TYR A 17 -7.94 -2.76 -15.87
N ARG A 18 -7.67 -3.03 -17.15
CA ARG A 18 -6.56 -3.88 -17.58
C ARG A 18 -5.60 -3.06 -18.42
N GLY A 19 -4.35 -3.02 -18.01
CA GLY A 19 -3.26 -2.33 -18.69
C GLY A 19 -2.00 -3.20 -18.72
N SER A 20 -0.87 -2.56 -18.97
CA SER A 20 0.43 -3.23 -18.97
C SER A 20 0.72 -3.92 -17.64
N GLU A 21 1.32 -5.08 -17.69
CA GLU A 21 1.80 -5.81 -16.50
C GLU A 21 3.11 -5.21 -15.98
N ASN A 22 4.00 -4.80 -16.89
CA ASN A 22 5.34 -4.32 -16.58
C ASN A 22 5.48 -2.79 -16.62
N ASP A 23 4.42 -2.06 -16.95
CA ASP A 23 4.39 -0.60 -16.96
C ASP A 23 3.21 -0.11 -16.11
N LEU A 24 3.44 0.00 -14.82
CA LEU A 24 2.42 0.45 -13.87
C LEU A 24 2.14 1.94 -14.01
N VAL A 25 3.12 2.74 -14.41
CA VAL A 25 2.92 4.17 -14.70
C VAL A 25 1.87 4.33 -15.79
N ASP A 26 1.99 3.62 -16.92
CA ASP A 26 1.00 3.66 -17.99
C ASP A 26 -0.35 3.11 -17.52
N ARG A 27 -0.35 2.00 -16.80
CA ARG A 27 -1.59 1.38 -16.29
C ARG A 27 -2.36 2.31 -15.37
N TYR A 28 -1.70 2.96 -14.42
CA TYR A 28 -2.34 3.93 -13.51
C TYR A 28 -2.77 5.20 -14.24
N TYR A 29 -1.95 5.72 -15.15
CA TYR A 29 -2.28 6.90 -15.95
C TYR A 29 -3.54 6.67 -16.78
N CYS A 30 -3.58 5.59 -17.54
CA CYS A 30 -4.73 5.27 -18.40
C CYS A 30 -6.00 4.98 -17.58
N ALA A 31 -5.89 4.27 -16.47
CA ALA A 31 -7.01 4.04 -15.57
C ALA A 31 -7.54 5.35 -14.96
N ALA A 32 -6.66 6.16 -14.39
CA ALA A 32 -7.03 7.44 -13.78
C ALA A 32 -7.67 8.40 -14.80
N LYS A 33 -7.15 8.43 -16.03
CA LYS A 33 -7.72 9.22 -17.11
C LYS A 33 -9.11 8.73 -17.52
N GLN A 34 -9.31 7.42 -17.61
CA GLN A 34 -10.61 6.82 -17.94
C GLN A 34 -11.68 7.17 -16.90
N TYR A 35 -11.31 7.18 -15.62
CA TYR A 35 -12.22 7.47 -14.52
C TYR A 35 -12.20 8.94 -14.06
N CYS A 36 -11.51 9.83 -14.78
CA CYS A 36 -11.38 11.25 -14.45
C CYS A 36 -10.88 11.50 -13.01
N ALA A 37 -9.98 10.66 -12.52
CA ALA A 37 -9.44 10.78 -11.18
C ALA A 37 -8.38 11.88 -11.10
N ASN A 38 -8.48 12.78 -10.13
CA ASN A 38 -7.47 13.82 -9.85
C ASN A 38 -6.45 13.38 -8.80
N LEU A 39 -6.84 12.44 -7.94
CA LEU A 39 -6.04 11.83 -6.89
C LEU A 39 -6.13 10.31 -7.04
N ILE A 40 -5.01 9.65 -7.00
CA ILE A 40 -4.90 8.19 -7.04
C ILE A 40 -4.48 7.71 -5.65
N CYS A 41 -5.22 6.75 -5.11
CA CYS A 41 -4.89 6.06 -3.88
C CYS A 41 -4.56 4.60 -4.23
N ARG A 42 -3.29 4.24 -4.13
CA ARG A 42 -2.79 2.90 -4.45
C ARG A 42 -2.69 2.06 -3.18
N LEU A 43 -3.40 0.94 -3.17
CA LEU A 43 -3.21 -0.11 -2.19
C LEU A 43 -2.48 -1.26 -2.90
N PRO A 44 -1.25 -1.62 -2.47
CA PRO A 44 -0.54 -2.77 -3.03
C PRO A 44 -1.34 -4.06 -2.82
N GLY A 45 -1.37 -4.93 -3.84
CA GLY A 45 -2.18 -6.15 -3.80
C GLY A 45 -1.64 -7.23 -2.86
N ASP A 46 -0.40 -7.10 -2.45
CA ASP A 46 0.32 -7.91 -1.47
C ASP A 46 0.17 -7.41 -0.03
N ASN A 47 -0.45 -6.23 0.18
CA ASN A 47 -0.79 -5.68 1.49
C ASN A 47 -2.23 -6.07 1.87
N PRO A 48 -2.45 -7.23 2.52
CA PRO A 48 -3.79 -7.79 2.64
C PRO A 48 -4.64 -7.17 3.74
N VAL A 49 -4.08 -6.35 4.63
CA VAL A 49 -4.78 -5.80 5.80
C VAL A 49 -4.76 -4.26 5.86
N PRO A 50 -5.19 -3.57 4.81
CA PRO A 50 -5.26 -2.11 4.85
C PRO A 50 -6.21 -1.65 5.96
N GLU A 51 -5.81 -0.61 6.70
CA GLU A 51 -6.64 0.00 7.74
C GLU A 51 -7.38 1.21 7.16
N PRO A 52 -8.71 1.15 6.97
CA PRO A 52 -9.47 2.22 6.30
C PRO A 52 -9.29 3.60 6.94
N SER A 53 -9.23 3.66 8.27
CA SER A 53 -9.04 4.94 8.98
C SER A 53 -7.68 5.58 8.73
N GLU A 54 -6.66 4.77 8.44
CA GLU A 54 -5.33 5.26 8.09
C GLU A 54 -5.22 5.68 6.62
N ILE A 55 -6.01 5.04 5.74
CA ILE A 55 -6.16 5.49 4.35
C ILE A 55 -6.76 6.88 4.33
N ASP A 56 -7.88 7.09 5.02
CA ASP A 56 -8.55 8.39 5.09
C ASP A 56 -7.61 9.46 5.66
N ARG A 57 -6.91 9.14 6.76
CA ARG A 57 -5.97 10.04 7.41
C ARG A 57 -4.79 10.42 6.51
N MET A 58 -4.30 9.48 5.70
CA MET A 58 -3.24 9.73 4.71
C MET A 58 -3.74 10.64 3.59
N VAL A 59 -4.92 10.36 3.04
CA VAL A 59 -5.53 11.17 1.98
C VAL A 59 -5.80 12.60 2.46
N GLU A 60 -6.34 12.77 3.66
CA GLU A 60 -6.56 14.09 4.26
C GLU A 60 -5.24 14.86 4.43
N ALA A 61 -4.18 14.20 4.91
CA ALA A 61 -2.87 14.82 5.08
C ALA A 61 -2.24 15.19 3.73
N HIS A 62 -2.38 14.33 2.71
CA HIS A 62 -1.93 14.59 1.36
C HIS A 62 -2.58 15.84 0.77
N ILE A 63 -3.91 15.93 0.84
CA ILE A 63 -4.68 17.08 0.34
C ILE A 63 -4.30 18.36 1.13
N LYS A 64 -4.25 18.29 2.45
CA LYS A 64 -3.96 19.44 3.32
C LYS A 64 -2.57 20.02 3.08
N LYS A 65 -1.59 19.18 2.76
CA LYS A 65 -0.19 19.58 2.52
C LYS A 65 0.08 19.93 1.05
N ASP A 66 -0.88 19.69 0.16
CA ASP A 66 -0.75 19.85 -1.30
C ASP A 66 0.48 19.10 -1.85
N ASN A 67 0.66 17.86 -1.39
CA ASN A 67 1.77 17.03 -1.83
C ASN A 67 1.49 16.46 -3.23
N ASN A 68 2.56 16.19 -3.99
CA ASN A 68 2.47 15.40 -5.22
C ASN A 68 2.36 13.91 -4.94
N PHE A 69 3.08 13.44 -3.89
CA PHE A 69 3.06 12.07 -3.41
C PHE A 69 3.06 12.03 -1.88
N SER A 70 2.33 11.09 -1.32
CA SER A 70 2.37 10.81 0.11
C SER A 70 2.18 9.31 0.33
N SER A 71 2.85 8.77 1.35
CA SER A 71 2.70 7.37 1.71
C SER A 71 2.90 7.16 3.21
N ASN A 72 2.24 6.13 3.74
CA ASN A 72 2.50 5.61 5.08
C ASN A 72 3.07 4.18 5.03
N LEU A 73 3.71 3.81 3.93
CA LEU A 73 4.54 2.61 3.91
C LEU A 73 5.61 2.67 5.00
N SER A 74 5.94 1.52 5.57
CA SER A 74 6.80 1.40 6.76
C SER A 74 8.22 1.95 6.54
N GLU A 75 8.71 1.89 5.31
CA GLU A 75 10.08 2.31 4.97
C GLU A 75 10.23 3.84 4.88
N MET A 76 9.12 4.58 4.79
CA MET A 76 9.15 5.99 4.46
C MET A 76 9.39 6.87 5.69
N PHE A 77 10.56 7.52 5.76
CA PHE A 77 10.92 8.49 6.81
C PHE A 77 10.76 7.97 8.24
N ASN A 78 10.96 6.69 8.47
CA ASN A 78 10.82 6.09 9.81
C ASN A 78 9.47 6.42 10.48
N ASN A 79 8.40 6.39 9.73
CA ASN A 79 7.07 6.82 10.17
C ASN A 79 6.43 5.94 11.26
N GLY A 80 7.02 4.77 11.54
CA GLY A 80 6.62 3.85 12.62
C GLY A 80 5.48 2.89 12.26
N TYR A 81 5.04 2.86 11.00
CA TYR A 81 4.03 1.90 10.57
C TYR A 81 4.58 0.49 10.47
N PRO A 82 3.75 -0.53 10.76
CA PRO A 82 4.03 -1.91 10.37
C PRO A 82 3.95 -2.05 8.86
N ASP A 83 4.65 -3.05 8.33
CA ASP A 83 4.56 -3.39 6.93
C ASP A 83 3.26 -4.13 6.60
N GLY A 84 2.74 -3.95 5.36
CA GLY A 84 1.53 -4.63 4.88
C GLY A 84 0.22 -3.89 5.11
N ILE A 85 0.22 -2.66 5.69
CA ILE A 85 -1.00 -1.84 5.86
C ILE A 85 -0.95 -0.52 5.08
N GLY A 86 0.15 -0.25 4.41
CA GLY A 86 0.42 1.03 3.79
C GLY A 86 -0.43 1.35 2.58
N VAL A 87 -0.55 2.65 2.33
CA VAL A 87 -1.20 3.23 1.16
C VAL A 87 -0.30 4.31 0.56
N GLU A 88 -0.36 4.45 -0.75
CA GLU A 88 0.27 5.54 -1.49
C GLU A 88 -0.81 6.45 -2.08
N ALA A 89 -0.64 7.75 -1.96
CA ALA A 89 -1.50 8.75 -2.58
C ALA A 89 -0.67 9.65 -3.48
N PHE A 90 -1.10 9.87 -4.72
CA PHE A 90 -0.41 10.76 -5.66
C PHE A 90 -1.38 11.47 -6.60
N THR A 91 -1.00 12.68 -7.00
CA THR A 91 -1.83 13.50 -7.89
C THR A 91 -1.78 12.97 -9.32
N PHE A 92 -2.90 13.10 -10.05
CA PHE A 92 -2.92 12.79 -11.49
C PHE A 92 -1.90 13.63 -12.27
N LYS A 93 -1.70 14.89 -11.88
CA LYS A 93 -0.74 15.80 -12.52
C LYS A 93 0.70 15.27 -12.42
N ALA A 94 1.11 14.81 -11.24
CA ALA A 94 2.44 14.23 -11.05
C ALA A 94 2.59 12.91 -11.85
N LEU A 95 1.57 12.06 -11.81
CA LEU A 95 1.55 10.83 -12.59
C LEU A 95 1.64 11.10 -14.11
N GLU A 96 0.92 12.10 -14.61
CA GLU A 96 0.96 12.48 -16.01
C GLU A 96 2.35 13.01 -16.45
N GLU A 97 3.02 13.76 -15.57
CA GLU A 97 4.40 14.21 -15.80
C GLU A 97 5.35 13.03 -15.90
N ILE A 98 5.31 12.11 -14.96
CA ILE A 98 6.10 10.87 -14.98
C ILE A 98 5.79 10.04 -16.23
N TRP A 99 4.51 9.85 -16.55
CA TRP A 99 4.11 9.10 -17.74
C TRP A 99 4.70 9.64 -19.03
N LYS A 100 4.85 10.98 -19.15
CA LYS A 100 5.41 11.68 -20.33
C LYS A 100 6.93 11.63 -20.38
N THR A 101 7.61 11.61 -19.25
CA THR A 101 9.05 11.88 -19.17
C THR A 101 9.89 10.68 -18.75
N GLU A 102 9.33 9.77 -17.92
CA GLU A 102 10.10 8.65 -17.41
C GLU A 102 10.27 7.54 -18.46
N THR A 103 11.51 7.11 -18.66
CA THR A 103 11.88 6.06 -19.61
C THR A 103 12.54 4.84 -18.96
N ASP A 104 12.92 4.96 -17.70
CA ASP A 104 13.51 3.87 -16.95
C ASP A 104 12.44 2.81 -16.63
N SER A 105 12.70 1.55 -17.02
CA SER A 105 11.74 0.46 -16.88
C SER A 105 11.43 0.11 -15.42
N GLU A 106 12.40 0.21 -14.53
CA GLU A 106 12.22 -0.05 -13.09
C GLU A 106 11.31 1.00 -12.45
N LYS A 107 11.53 2.27 -12.76
CA LYS A 107 10.66 3.37 -12.29
C LYS A 107 9.27 3.34 -12.92
N ARG A 108 9.14 2.81 -14.13
CA ARG A 108 7.83 2.62 -14.75
C ARG A 108 7.06 1.44 -14.15
N GLU A 109 7.76 0.41 -13.69
CA GLU A 109 7.17 -0.70 -12.96
C GLU A 109 6.86 -0.32 -11.51
N HIS A 110 7.76 0.39 -10.84
CA HIS A 110 7.64 0.82 -9.44
C HIS A 110 7.34 2.32 -9.34
N VAL A 111 6.07 2.70 -9.51
CA VAL A 111 5.62 4.10 -9.60
C VAL A 111 6.19 4.99 -8.49
N ALA A 112 6.26 4.48 -7.27
CA ALA A 112 6.73 5.24 -6.12
C ALA A 112 8.21 5.62 -6.18
N LEU A 113 9.06 4.87 -6.91
CA LEU A 113 10.48 5.19 -7.10
C LEU A 113 10.71 6.54 -7.81
N ASN A 114 9.69 7.05 -8.51
CA ASN A 114 9.74 8.40 -9.10
C ASN A 114 9.65 9.51 -8.05
N PHE A 115 9.14 9.19 -6.87
CA PHE A 115 8.92 10.14 -5.77
C PHE A 115 9.87 9.92 -4.60
N TYR A 116 10.22 8.67 -4.32
CA TYR A 116 10.94 8.26 -3.13
C TYR A 116 11.77 7.00 -3.36
N ASP A 117 13.04 7.06 -2.95
CA ASP A 117 13.97 5.94 -3.00
C ASP A 117 13.90 5.17 -1.67
N TYR A 118 13.15 4.08 -1.65
CA TYR A 118 12.96 3.24 -0.46
C TYR A 118 14.24 2.58 0.04
N VAL A 119 15.15 2.24 -0.87
CA VAL A 119 16.39 1.54 -0.52
C VAL A 119 17.31 2.43 0.30
N ASN A 120 17.33 3.71 -0.03
CA ASN A 120 18.23 4.67 0.60
C ASN A 120 17.50 5.64 1.55
N ASP A 121 16.19 5.48 1.75
CA ASP A 121 15.33 6.34 2.58
C ASP A 121 15.52 7.83 2.26
N LYS A 122 15.44 8.19 0.99
CA LYS A 122 15.71 9.57 0.53
C LYS A 122 14.85 9.98 -0.67
N LEU A 123 14.75 11.29 -0.85
CA LEU A 123 14.19 11.86 -2.08
C LEU A 123 15.16 11.70 -3.25
N PRO A 124 14.67 11.43 -4.47
CA PRO A 124 15.50 11.48 -5.67
C PRO A 124 16.15 12.86 -5.82
N SER A 125 17.44 12.90 -6.17
CA SER A 125 18.24 14.14 -6.18
C SER A 125 17.74 15.23 -7.15
N GLU A 126 16.99 14.85 -8.15
CA GLU A 126 16.47 15.74 -9.19
C GLU A 126 14.94 15.87 -9.16
N SER A 127 14.29 15.34 -8.11
CA SER A 127 12.83 15.40 -8.02
C SER A 127 12.35 16.79 -7.62
N SER A 128 11.42 17.34 -8.43
CA SER A 128 10.68 18.57 -8.11
C SER A 128 9.38 18.28 -7.34
N PHE A 129 9.07 17.02 -7.08
CA PHE A 129 7.83 16.61 -6.42
C PHE A 129 7.89 16.84 -4.91
N THR A 130 6.79 17.37 -4.38
CA THR A 130 6.57 17.43 -2.92
C THR A 130 6.13 16.07 -2.41
N VAL A 131 6.86 15.56 -1.41
CA VAL A 131 6.68 14.22 -0.87
C VAL A 131 6.38 14.29 0.62
N GLY A 132 5.45 13.49 1.11
CA GLY A 132 5.05 13.49 2.50
C GLY A 132 4.70 12.13 3.08
N THR A 133 4.68 12.09 4.40
CA THR A 133 4.19 10.96 5.19
C THR A 133 3.40 11.45 6.39
N ILE A 134 2.81 10.52 7.12
CA ILE A 134 2.19 10.73 8.42
C ILE A 134 2.82 9.80 9.45
N SER A 135 2.94 10.24 10.68
CA SER A 135 3.42 9.38 11.77
C SER A 135 2.36 8.34 12.15
N CYS A 136 2.81 7.13 12.43
CA CYS A 136 1.94 6.07 12.90
C CYS A 136 1.33 6.43 14.27
N PRO A 137 0.02 6.23 14.48
CA PRO A 137 -0.55 6.32 15.82
C PRO A 137 0.06 5.27 16.76
N ASN A 138 0.28 5.63 18.03
CA ASN A 138 0.89 4.73 19.03
C ASN A 138 0.21 3.36 19.11
N LYS A 139 -1.10 3.31 18.90
CA LYS A 139 -1.88 2.05 18.91
C LYS A 139 -1.53 1.09 17.79
N TYR A 140 -0.90 1.57 16.73
CA TYR A 140 -0.50 0.81 15.54
C TYR A 140 1.02 0.75 15.34
N ALA A 141 1.79 1.47 16.17
CA ALA A 141 3.24 1.64 16.01
C ALA A 141 3.98 0.32 16.34
N ARG A 142 3.98 -0.58 15.38
CA ARG A 142 4.61 -1.91 15.42
C ARG A 142 5.45 -2.15 14.16
N PRO A 143 6.54 -1.39 13.97
CA PRO A 143 7.43 -1.54 12.80
C PRO A 143 8.15 -2.90 12.75
N ASP A 144 8.03 -3.71 13.81
CA ASP A 144 8.50 -5.08 13.89
C ASP A 144 7.57 -6.10 13.22
N ILE A 145 6.33 -5.69 12.86
CA ILE A 145 5.33 -6.55 12.21
C ILE A 145 5.42 -6.40 10.70
N VAL A 146 5.53 -7.53 10.00
CA VAL A 146 5.53 -7.65 8.55
C VAL A 146 4.37 -8.53 8.13
N LEU A 147 3.45 -8.01 7.32
CA LEU A 147 2.20 -8.66 6.93
C LEU A 147 2.00 -8.74 5.41
N ASP A 148 2.90 -8.16 4.64
CA ASP A 148 2.88 -8.29 3.19
C ASP A 148 3.10 -9.74 2.75
N ILE A 149 2.53 -10.12 1.61
CA ILE A 149 2.56 -11.49 1.11
C ILE A 149 3.61 -11.59 0.00
N ASN A 150 4.82 -12.01 0.35
CA ASN A 150 5.92 -12.24 -0.59
C ASN A 150 6.17 -13.72 -0.86
N THR A 151 5.79 -14.59 0.08
CA THR A 151 6.06 -16.03 0.01
C THR A 151 4.81 -16.85 0.30
N GLU A 152 4.86 -18.15 -0.03
CA GLU A 152 3.81 -19.10 0.36
C GLU A 152 3.61 -19.16 1.88
N THR A 153 4.68 -18.97 2.66
CA THR A 153 4.60 -18.92 4.13
C THR A 153 3.77 -17.74 4.60
N ASP A 154 3.98 -16.56 4.02
CA ASP A 154 3.22 -15.36 4.34
C ASP A 154 1.75 -15.53 3.98
N TYR A 155 1.48 -16.11 2.80
CA TYR A 155 0.11 -16.43 2.39
C TYR A 155 -0.58 -17.38 3.38
N GLN A 156 0.08 -18.46 3.82
CA GLN A 156 -0.49 -19.38 4.79
C GLN A 156 -0.69 -18.74 6.17
N MET A 157 0.16 -17.82 6.56
CA MET A 157 0.00 -17.01 7.76
C MET A 157 -1.26 -16.15 7.66
N MET A 158 -1.39 -15.37 6.57
CA MET A 158 -2.52 -14.49 6.36
C MET A 158 -3.84 -15.25 6.19
N LYS A 159 -3.79 -16.44 5.57
CA LYS A 159 -4.95 -17.32 5.49
C LYS A 159 -5.45 -17.72 6.87
N LYS A 160 -4.57 -18.17 7.77
CA LYS A 160 -4.93 -18.51 9.17
C LYS A 160 -5.49 -17.32 9.94
N PHE A 161 -4.90 -16.14 9.71
CA PHE A 161 -5.37 -14.90 10.28
C PHE A 161 -6.83 -14.61 9.89
N TYR A 162 -7.14 -14.65 8.59
CA TYR A 162 -8.49 -14.39 8.10
C TYR A 162 -9.49 -15.47 8.52
N GLU A 163 -9.09 -16.74 8.49
CA GLU A 163 -9.92 -17.87 8.97
C GLU A 163 -10.26 -17.75 10.47
N TYR A 164 -9.38 -17.12 11.26
CA TYR A 164 -9.62 -16.88 12.68
C TYR A 164 -10.48 -15.62 12.92
N LEU A 165 -10.12 -14.49 12.31
CA LEU A 165 -10.75 -13.20 12.66
C LEU A 165 -12.12 -12.99 12.00
N ILE A 166 -12.31 -13.36 10.73
CA ILE A 166 -13.58 -13.09 10.04
C ILE A 166 -14.79 -13.70 10.77
N PRO A 167 -14.75 -14.97 11.21
CA PRO A 167 -15.89 -15.55 11.94
C PRO A 167 -16.16 -14.90 13.30
N MET A 168 -15.13 -14.34 13.94
CA MET A 168 -15.25 -13.71 15.26
C MET A 168 -15.65 -12.25 15.19
N ASN A 169 -15.08 -11.51 14.26
CA ASN A 169 -15.34 -10.09 14.03
C ASN A 169 -15.09 -9.74 12.57
N PRO A 170 -16.10 -9.77 11.71
CA PRO A 170 -15.92 -9.42 10.28
C PRO A 170 -15.52 -7.95 10.07
N ASN A 171 -15.71 -7.09 11.07
CA ASN A 171 -15.35 -5.67 11.06
C ASN A 171 -14.09 -5.43 11.93
N PHE A 172 -13.14 -6.37 11.93
CA PHE A 172 -11.91 -6.21 12.68
C PHE A 172 -11.12 -4.98 12.24
N THR A 173 -10.39 -4.41 13.19
CA THR A 173 -9.46 -3.28 12.95
C THR A 173 -8.03 -3.78 13.01
N PHE A 174 -7.09 -2.93 12.63
CA PHE A 174 -5.67 -3.27 12.72
C PHE A 174 -5.21 -3.59 14.16
N THR A 175 -5.88 -3.08 15.18
CA THR A 175 -5.60 -3.49 16.58
C THR A 175 -5.84 -4.99 16.78
N ASN A 176 -6.92 -5.55 16.19
CA ASN A 176 -7.17 -6.99 16.27
C ASN A 176 -6.12 -7.82 15.53
N VAL A 177 -5.53 -7.25 14.47
CA VAL A 177 -4.42 -7.86 13.73
C VAL A 177 -3.19 -7.97 14.64
N ILE A 178 -2.83 -6.87 15.31
CA ILE A 178 -1.71 -6.81 16.25
C ILE A 178 -1.92 -7.84 17.38
N ASP A 179 -3.10 -7.84 18.00
CA ASP A 179 -3.43 -8.78 19.07
C ASP A 179 -3.30 -10.25 18.61
N TRP A 180 -3.78 -10.55 17.41
CA TRP A 180 -3.66 -11.88 16.85
C TRP A 180 -2.20 -12.25 16.57
N TYR A 181 -1.42 -11.33 16.00
CA TYR A 181 0.00 -11.52 15.71
C TYR A 181 0.79 -11.82 16.99
N ASP A 182 0.62 -11.00 18.02
CA ASP A 182 1.29 -11.16 19.30
C ASP A 182 0.94 -12.48 20.01
N ASN A 183 -0.29 -12.95 19.85
CA ASN A 183 -0.74 -14.20 20.46
C ASN A 183 -0.27 -15.46 19.72
N ASN A 184 0.02 -15.37 18.43
CA ASN A 184 0.33 -16.52 17.59
C ASN A 184 1.80 -16.61 17.15
N PHE A 185 2.49 -15.47 17.01
CA PHE A 185 3.88 -15.42 16.52
C PHE A 185 4.89 -15.06 17.61
N ASN A 186 4.60 -14.09 18.47
CA ASN A 186 5.52 -13.72 19.54
C ASN A 186 5.68 -14.78 20.64
N LYS A 187 4.79 -15.77 20.73
CA LYS A 187 4.95 -16.88 21.67
C LYS A 187 6.05 -17.84 21.28
N ASP A 188 6.26 -18.05 19.98
CA ASP A 188 7.31 -18.95 19.50
C ASP A 188 8.72 -18.34 19.68
N MET A 189 8.86 -17.02 19.58
CA MET A 189 10.12 -16.34 19.90
C MET A 189 10.44 -16.33 21.42
N LYS A 190 9.43 -16.37 22.29
CA LYS A 190 9.64 -16.45 23.75
C LYS A 190 9.93 -17.86 24.26
N ASN A 191 9.58 -18.89 23.48
CA ASN A 191 9.79 -20.31 23.85
C ASN A 191 11.01 -20.93 23.17
N GLY A 192 11.68 -20.21 22.28
CA GLY A 192 12.91 -20.62 21.62
C GLY A 192 14.17 -20.23 22.42
N LYS A 193 14.29 -20.79 23.64
CA LYS A 193 15.56 -20.87 24.39
C LYS A 193 16.01 -22.31 24.42
#